data_ca37d91764b2640589de85f36feef6db
#
_entry.id   ca37d91764b2640589de85f36feef6db
#
_cell.length_a   1.000
_cell.length_b   1.000
_cell.length_c   1.000
_cell.angle_alpha   90.00
_cell.angle_beta   90.00
_cell.angle_gamma   90.00
#
_symmetry.space_group_name_H-M   'P 1'
#
loop_
_entity.id
_entity.type
_entity.pdbx_description
1 polymer ?
#
loop_
_entity_poly.entity_id
_entity_poly.type
_entity_poly.pdbx_seq_one_letter_code
_entity_poly.pdbx_strand_id
1 'polypeptide(L)'
;RSGYMGGDTLRPSYEQVVRGGTGHRETVEVLFDPTAVSFQQLLDAFWRMHDPSDAGGAFVDRGHAYTSAIYPVDDEQGRLARESRAALDASGKFDRPIATTIAAAGPFWLAEDYHQDYARLNPVRYGYYAAASGRNQFTERVWDGDDTVYALAEGAAASARPGWWRPLPSDAELRATLDPLAYRVVREDATERAFSHPYDALYDDGIYVD
;
A
#
# COMPACT_ATOMS: atom_id res chain seq x y z
N ARG A 1 2.67 -5.64 9.67
CA ARG A 1 4.02 -5.34 10.18
C ARG A 1 4.95 -5.04 9.02
N SER A 2 5.83 -4.03 9.14
CA SER A 2 6.85 -3.70 8.15
C SER A 2 8.09 -4.58 8.31
N GLY A 3 8.71 -4.97 7.21
CA GLY A 3 9.88 -5.86 7.25
C GLY A 3 10.55 -6.03 5.89
N TYR A 4 11.32 -7.10 5.77
CA TYR A 4 12.10 -7.42 4.59
C TYR A 4 11.88 -8.89 4.19
N MET A 5 11.73 -9.16 2.90
CA MET A 5 11.56 -10.52 2.37
C MET A 5 12.13 -10.65 0.95
N GLY A 6 12.37 -11.88 0.53
CA GLY A 6 12.72 -12.24 -0.85
C GLY A 6 14.21 -12.34 -1.13
N GLY A 7 15.07 -11.97 -0.19
CA GLY A 7 16.52 -12.07 -0.32
C GLY A 7 17.14 -13.16 0.54
N ASP A 8 18.46 -13.34 0.40
CA ASP A 8 19.22 -14.40 1.05
C ASP A 8 19.98 -13.95 2.32
N THR A 9 20.11 -12.64 2.53
CA THR A 9 20.80 -12.09 3.72
C THR A 9 19.99 -12.36 4.98
N LEU A 10 20.60 -13.01 5.96
CA LEU A 10 19.99 -13.31 7.24
C LEU A 10 19.98 -12.05 8.14
N ARG A 11 18.82 -11.75 8.73
CA ARG A 11 18.64 -10.61 9.63
C ARG A 11 19.18 -9.30 9.02
N PRO A 12 18.70 -8.90 7.85
CA PRO A 12 19.18 -7.68 7.21
C PRO A 12 18.80 -6.46 8.04
N SER A 13 19.67 -5.44 8.05
CA SER A 13 19.29 -4.11 8.55
C SER A 13 18.74 -3.25 7.42
N TYR A 14 18.04 -2.17 7.77
CA TYR A 14 17.53 -1.17 6.82
C TYR A 14 18.64 -0.67 5.88
N GLU A 15 19.78 -0.27 6.45
CA GLU A 15 20.89 0.26 5.64
C GLU A 15 21.45 -0.78 4.65
N GLN A 16 21.42 -2.06 5.01
CA GLN A 16 21.86 -3.14 4.10
C GLN A 16 20.86 -3.31 2.95
N VAL A 17 19.56 -3.30 3.24
CA VAL A 17 18.51 -3.45 2.23
C VAL A 17 18.51 -2.28 1.26
N VAL A 18 18.53 -1.05 1.75
CA VAL A 18 18.53 0.17 0.93
C VAL A 18 19.81 0.32 0.10
N ARG A 19 20.97 -0.05 0.66
CA ARG A 19 22.23 -0.05 -0.08
C ARG A 19 22.24 -1.04 -1.23
N GLY A 20 21.36 -2.03 -1.18
CA GLY A 20 21.27 -3.10 -2.18
C GLY A 20 22.21 -4.27 -1.91
N GLY A 21 22.05 -5.34 -2.70
CA GLY A 21 22.86 -6.55 -2.60
C GLY A 21 22.36 -7.62 -1.64
N THR A 22 21.33 -7.33 -0.82
CA THR A 22 20.71 -8.32 0.06
C THR A 22 19.68 -9.21 -0.65
N GLY A 23 19.18 -8.78 -1.82
CA GLY A 23 18.08 -9.41 -2.53
C GLY A 23 16.70 -9.18 -1.89
N HIS A 24 16.65 -8.56 -0.70
CA HIS A 24 15.38 -8.26 -0.03
C HIS A 24 14.65 -7.07 -0.64
N ARG A 25 13.31 -7.10 -0.48
CA ARG A 25 12.42 -5.96 -0.69
C ARG A 25 11.89 -5.47 0.65
N GLU A 26 11.61 -4.17 0.75
CA GLU A 26 10.75 -3.66 1.81
C GLU A 26 9.35 -4.27 1.62
N THR A 27 8.84 -4.89 2.67
CA THR A 27 7.66 -5.76 2.57
C THR A 27 6.75 -5.52 3.78
N VAL A 28 5.45 -5.54 3.53
CA VAL A 28 4.43 -5.53 4.60
C VAL A 28 3.88 -6.94 4.77
N GLU A 29 3.92 -7.46 5.99
CA GLU A 29 3.22 -8.68 6.37
C GLU A 29 1.82 -8.32 6.88
N VAL A 30 0.79 -8.90 6.25
CA VAL A 30 -0.62 -8.69 6.60
C VAL A 30 -1.17 -9.95 7.24
N LEU A 31 -1.58 -9.87 8.52
CA LEU A 31 -2.38 -10.89 9.18
C LEU A 31 -3.85 -10.49 9.06
N PHE A 32 -4.67 -11.36 8.53
CA PHE A 32 -6.08 -11.06 8.29
C PHE A 32 -6.99 -12.23 8.68
N ASP A 33 -8.24 -11.90 9.02
CA ASP A 33 -9.30 -12.88 9.23
C ASP A 33 -10.02 -13.12 7.89
N PRO A 34 -9.91 -14.32 7.30
CA PRO A 34 -10.53 -14.60 6.00
C PRO A 34 -12.06 -14.59 6.02
N THR A 35 -12.69 -14.60 7.21
CA THR A 35 -14.14 -14.41 7.33
C THR A 35 -14.56 -12.95 7.26
N ALA A 36 -13.66 -12.03 7.54
CA ALA A 36 -13.88 -10.58 7.51
C ALA A 36 -13.42 -9.95 6.19
N VAL A 37 -12.26 -10.38 5.66
CA VAL A 37 -11.69 -9.87 4.41
C VAL A 37 -11.11 -11.03 3.60
N SER A 38 -11.37 -11.07 2.30
CA SER A 38 -10.82 -12.09 1.43
C SER A 38 -9.42 -11.72 0.93
N PHE A 39 -8.63 -12.72 0.52
CA PHE A 39 -7.33 -12.48 -0.09
C PHE A 39 -7.43 -11.67 -1.39
N GLN A 40 -8.51 -11.86 -2.18
CA GLN A 40 -8.77 -11.06 -3.38
C GLN A 40 -8.98 -9.58 -3.06
N GLN A 41 -9.65 -9.26 -1.95
CA GLN A 41 -9.81 -7.87 -1.51
C GLN A 41 -8.48 -7.24 -1.10
N LEU A 42 -7.59 -8.01 -0.48
CA LEU A 42 -6.23 -7.56 -0.18
C LEU A 42 -5.42 -7.34 -1.47
N LEU A 43 -5.55 -8.21 -2.46
CA LEU A 43 -4.93 -8.03 -3.77
C LEU A 43 -5.44 -6.76 -4.47
N ASP A 44 -6.75 -6.52 -4.43
CA ASP A 44 -7.33 -5.32 -5.03
C ASP A 44 -6.79 -4.05 -4.35
N ALA A 45 -6.73 -4.03 -3.03
CA ALA A 45 -6.10 -2.93 -2.29
C ALA A 45 -4.63 -2.75 -2.69
N PHE A 46 -3.86 -3.84 -2.77
CA PHE A 46 -2.45 -3.82 -3.14
C PHE A 46 -2.23 -3.20 -4.53
N TRP A 47 -3.03 -3.58 -5.55
CA TRP A 47 -2.90 -3.01 -6.90
C TRP A 47 -3.11 -1.50 -6.96
N ARG A 48 -3.90 -0.96 -6.05
CA ARG A 48 -4.23 0.47 -5.98
C ARG A 48 -3.21 1.32 -5.24
N MET A 49 -2.26 0.71 -4.53
CA MET A 49 -1.31 1.42 -3.67
C MET A 49 -0.04 1.88 -4.40
N HIS A 50 0.23 1.40 -5.62
CA HIS A 50 1.46 1.67 -6.38
C HIS A 50 1.24 1.56 -7.89
N ASP A 51 2.26 1.90 -8.69
CA ASP A 51 2.28 1.58 -10.13
C ASP A 51 2.79 0.15 -10.33
N PRO A 52 1.91 -0.83 -10.59
CA PRO A 52 2.32 -2.23 -10.72
C PRO A 52 3.08 -2.52 -12.01
N SER A 53 3.15 -1.58 -12.96
CA SER A 53 3.90 -1.65 -14.21
C SER A 53 5.33 -1.09 -14.08
N ASP A 54 5.69 -0.51 -12.93
CA ASP A 54 7.02 0.02 -12.67
C ASP A 54 7.97 -1.10 -12.19
N ALA A 55 8.86 -1.53 -13.08
CA ALA A 55 9.86 -2.57 -12.80
C ALA A 55 11.09 -2.07 -12.01
N GLY A 56 11.23 -0.76 -11.81
CA GLY A 56 12.44 -0.16 -11.26
C GLY A 56 12.32 0.37 -9.83
N GLY A 57 11.13 0.27 -9.21
CA GLY A 57 10.90 0.78 -7.85
C GLY A 57 9.46 1.15 -7.59
N ALA A 58 9.23 2.09 -6.69
CA ALA A 58 7.94 2.65 -6.37
C ALA A 58 8.04 4.18 -6.30
N PHE A 59 7.47 4.87 -7.27
CA PHE A 59 7.49 6.34 -7.39
C PHE A 59 8.91 6.92 -7.31
N VAL A 60 9.20 7.70 -6.26
CA VAL A 60 10.53 8.32 -6.06
C VAL A 60 11.57 7.34 -5.54
N ASP A 61 11.14 6.23 -4.92
CA ASP A 61 12.05 5.23 -4.38
C ASP A 61 12.47 4.24 -5.47
N ARG A 62 13.76 4.20 -5.75
CA ARG A 62 14.30 3.43 -6.87
C ARG A 62 15.23 2.32 -6.42
N GLY A 63 15.20 1.22 -7.16
CA GLY A 63 16.02 0.06 -6.91
C GLY A 63 15.25 -1.18 -6.47
N HIS A 64 15.94 -2.32 -6.40
CA HIS A 64 15.33 -3.63 -6.14
C HIS A 64 14.50 -3.68 -4.86
N ALA A 65 14.96 -3.03 -3.79
CA ALA A 65 14.28 -3.02 -2.50
C ALA A 65 12.86 -2.44 -2.58
N TYR A 66 12.58 -1.61 -3.57
CA TYR A 66 11.31 -0.91 -3.76
C TYR A 66 10.46 -1.46 -4.91
N THR A 67 10.93 -2.51 -5.60
CA THR A 67 10.12 -3.14 -6.64
C THR A 67 8.95 -3.92 -6.04
N SER A 68 7.78 -3.86 -6.71
CA SER A 68 6.59 -4.52 -6.21
C SER A 68 6.66 -6.04 -6.27
N ALA A 69 6.19 -6.70 -5.21
CA ALA A 69 6.10 -8.16 -5.15
C ALA A 69 4.94 -8.62 -4.27
N ILE A 70 4.43 -9.81 -4.56
CA ILE A 70 3.49 -10.55 -3.73
C ILE A 70 4.16 -11.85 -3.31
N TYR A 71 4.13 -12.14 -2.01
CA TYR A 71 4.69 -13.34 -1.41
C TYR A 71 3.57 -14.17 -0.79
N PRO A 72 2.88 -15.02 -1.60
CA PRO A 72 1.84 -15.89 -1.09
C PRO A 72 2.42 -16.95 -0.14
N VAL A 73 1.69 -17.26 0.93
CA VAL A 73 2.11 -18.21 1.96
C VAL A 73 1.65 -19.64 1.67
N ASP A 74 0.76 -19.83 0.69
CA ASP A 74 0.28 -21.12 0.24
C ASP A 74 -0.02 -21.13 -1.27
N ASP A 75 -0.34 -22.32 -1.80
CA ASP A 75 -0.59 -22.53 -3.23
C ASP A 75 -1.85 -21.80 -3.71
N GLU A 76 -2.88 -21.71 -2.88
CA GLU A 76 -4.14 -21.03 -3.23
C GLU A 76 -3.95 -19.52 -3.33
N GLN A 77 -3.27 -18.90 -2.37
CA GLN A 77 -2.88 -17.50 -2.48
C GLN A 77 -2.01 -17.26 -3.72
N GLY A 78 -1.09 -18.19 -4.01
CA GLY A 78 -0.23 -18.12 -5.20
C GLY A 78 -1.04 -18.19 -6.50
N ARG A 79 -2.05 -19.04 -6.56
CA ARG A 79 -2.97 -19.15 -7.70
C ARG A 79 -3.74 -17.84 -7.87
N LEU A 80 -4.41 -17.38 -6.83
CA LEU A 80 -5.22 -16.15 -6.82
C LEU A 80 -4.41 -14.92 -7.19
N ALA A 81 -3.17 -14.79 -6.68
CA ALA A 81 -2.29 -13.68 -7.02
C ALA A 81 -1.93 -13.65 -8.52
N ARG A 82 -1.60 -14.82 -9.10
CA ARG A 82 -1.29 -14.92 -10.54
C ARG A 82 -2.51 -14.59 -11.41
N GLU A 83 -3.68 -15.05 -11.02
CA GLU A 83 -4.92 -14.80 -11.75
C GLU A 83 -5.34 -13.34 -11.67
N SER A 84 -5.25 -12.73 -10.49
CA SER A 84 -5.51 -11.29 -10.31
C SER A 84 -4.53 -10.43 -11.13
N ARG A 85 -3.23 -10.78 -11.14
CA ARG A 85 -2.25 -10.10 -11.98
C ARG A 85 -2.60 -10.22 -13.47
N ALA A 86 -2.96 -11.41 -13.92
CA ALA A 86 -3.32 -11.65 -15.32
C ALA A 86 -4.57 -10.88 -15.71
N ALA A 87 -5.59 -10.80 -14.85
CA ALA A 87 -6.80 -10.03 -15.07
C ALA A 87 -6.48 -8.52 -15.17
N LEU A 88 -5.65 -8.01 -14.28
CA LEU A 88 -5.21 -6.61 -14.33
C LEU A 88 -4.41 -6.30 -15.61
N ASP A 89 -3.50 -7.19 -16.01
CA ASP A 89 -2.69 -7.04 -17.21
C ASP A 89 -3.60 -7.04 -18.48
N ALA A 90 -4.55 -7.97 -18.54
CA ALA A 90 -5.51 -8.08 -19.64
C ALA A 90 -6.51 -6.92 -19.72
N SER A 91 -6.71 -6.17 -18.65
CA SER A 91 -7.62 -5.01 -18.61
C SER A 91 -7.19 -3.86 -19.53
N GLY A 92 -5.91 -3.81 -19.89
CA GLY A 92 -5.33 -2.70 -20.66
C GLY A 92 -5.29 -1.38 -19.89
N LYS A 93 -5.45 -1.40 -18.57
CA LYS A 93 -5.40 -0.20 -17.70
C LYS A 93 -4.02 0.46 -17.71
N PHE A 94 -2.98 -0.31 -17.91
CA PHE A 94 -1.59 0.16 -17.97
C PHE A 94 -1.00 -0.02 -19.36
N ASP A 95 -0.23 0.98 -19.82
CA ASP A 95 0.45 0.95 -21.14
C ASP A 95 1.62 -0.04 -21.18
N ARG A 96 2.07 -0.52 -20.03
CA ARG A 96 3.17 -1.48 -19.87
C ARG A 96 2.68 -2.73 -19.16
N PRO A 97 3.29 -3.89 -19.41
CA PRO A 97 2.97 -5.11 -18.68
C PRO A 97 3.13 -4.95 -17.16
N ILE A 98 2.32 -5.68 -16.40
CA ILE A 98 2.42 -5.71 -14.94
C ILE A 98 3.76 -6.35 -14.52
N ALA A 99 4.62 -5.56 -13.90
CA ALA A 99 5.98 -5.93 -13.49
C ALA A 99 6.04 -6.61 -12.12
N THR A 100 4.96 -6.54 -11.34
CA THR A 100 4.89 -7.13 -9.99
C THR A 100 5.31 -8.60 -9.99
N THR A 101 6.29 -8.95 -9.18
CA THR A 101 6.77 -10.32 -9.02
C THR A 101 5.84 -11.12 -8.10
N ILE A 102 5.56 -12.37 -8.43
CA ILE A 102 4.88 -13.31 -7.53
C ILE A 102 5.87 -14.45 -7.25
N ALA A 103 6.28 -14.56 -6.00
CA ALA A 103 7.25 -15.57 -5.55
C ALA A 103 6.78 -16.17 -4.22
N ALA A 104 7.12 -17.43 -3.96
CA ALA A 104 6.80 -18.06 -2.69
C ALA A 104 7.35 -17.26 -1.51
N ALA A 105 6.57 -17.18 -0.43
CA ALA A 105 7.02 -16.56 0.81
C ALA A 105 8.24 -17.29 1.37
N GLY A 106 9.27 -16.54 1.70
CA GLY A 106 10.43 -16.98 2.47
C GLY A 106 10.40 -16.43 3.89
N PRO A 107 11.54 -16.45 4.59
CA PRO A 107 11.63 -15.83 5.89
C PRO A 107 11.31 -14.33 5.85
N PHE A 108 10.38 -13.90 6.69
CA PHE A 108 10.08 -12.49 6.91
C PHE A 108 10.97 -11.96 8.05
N TRP A 109 11.70 -10.91 7.77
CA TRP A 109 12.56 -10.23 8.73
C TRP A 109 11.90 -8.93 9.14
N LEU A 110 11.53 -8.83 10.42
CA LEU A 110 10.88 -7.62 10.95
C LEU A 110 11.83 -6.42 10.81
N ALA A 111 11.34 -5.32 10.27
CA ALA A 111 12.08 -4.07 10.24
C ALA A 111 12.16 -3.44 11.63
N GLU A 112 13.05 -2.48 11.77
CA GLU A 112 13.32 -1.75 13.01
C GLU A 112 12.05 -1.06 13.54
N ASP A 113 11.98 -0.86 14.84
CA ASP A 113 10.78 -0.33 15.53
C ASP A 113 10.27 0.99 14.94
N TYR A 114 11.16 1.85 14.48
CA TYR A 114 10.78 3.15 13.89
C TYR A 114 10.10 3.05 12.52
N HIS A 115 10.10 1.86 11.90
CA HIS A 115 9.33 1.56 10.68
C HIS A 115 7.94 0.99 10.97
N GLN A 116 7.72 0.50 12.20
CA GLN A 116 6.40 -0.02 12.54
C GLN A 116 5.41 1.12 12.75
N ASP A 117 4.20 0.98 12.18
CA ASP A 117 3.15 1.99 12.30
C ASP A 117 3.59 3.42 11.89
N TYR A 118 4.55 3.54 10.96
CA TYR A 118 5.18 4.81 10.63
C TYR A 118 4.17 5.87 10.18
N ALA A 119 3.24 5.51 9.30
CA ALA A 119 2.21 6.42 8.80
C ALA A 119 1.31 6.94 9.93
N ARG A 120 0.94 6.07 10.87
CA ARG A 120 0.12 6.40 12.03
C ARG A 120 0.85 7.29 13.04
N LEU A 121 2.12 6.96 13.30
CA LEU A 121 2.94 7.71 14.28
C LEU A 121 3.49 9.02 13.72
N ASN A 122 3.55 9.16 12.39
CA ASN A 122 4.10 10.33 11.70
C ASN A 122 3.18 10.82 10.56
N PRO A 123 1.87 11.07 10.81
CA PRO A 123 0.89 11.28 9.75
C PRO A 123 1.21 12.47 8.86
N VAL A 124 1.70 13.57 9.41
CA VAL A 124 2.07 14.78 8.65
C VAL A 124 3.24 14.50 7.73
N ARG A 125 4.30 13.87 8.26
CA ARG A 125 5.50 13.54 7.47
C ARG A 125 5.20 12.52 6.38
N TYR A 126 4.40 11.51 6.70
CA TYR A 126 3.96 10.51 5.75
C TYR A 126 3.06 11.11 4.66
N GLY A 127 2.09 11.95 5.04
CA GLY A 127 1.21 12.64 4.08
C GLY A 127 1.99 13.53 3.11
N TYR A 128 2.98 14.29 3.62
CA TYR A 128 3.87 15.07 2.77
C TYR A 128 4.67 14.18 1.80
N TYR A 129 5.24 13.09 2.29
CA TYR A 129 5.98 12.14 1.46
C TYR A 129 5.07 11.51 0.39
N ALA A 130 3.86 11.05 0.75
CA ALA A 130 2.93 10.44 -0.19
C ALA A 130 2.50 11.41 -1.31
N ALA A 131 2.26 12.68 -0.97
CA ALA A 131 1.96 13.73 -1.95
C ALA A 131 3.17 14.06 -2.83
N ALA A 132 4.34 14.30 -2.22
CA ALA A 132 5.55 14.69 -2.94
C ALA A 132 6.12 13.55 -3.82
N SER A 133 5.87 12.29 -3.48
CA SER A 133 6.31 11.13 -4.26
C SER A 133 5.51 10.94 -5.56
N GLY A 134 4.38 11.61 -5.74
CA GLY A 134 3.48 11.43 -6.88
C GLY A 134 2.49 10.26 -6.71
N ARG A 135 2.49 9.58 -5.56
CA ARG A 135 1.59 8.45 -5.28
C ARG A 135 0.13 8.86 -5.36
N ASN A 136 -0.25 9.93 -4.66
CA ASN A 136 -1.64 10.38 -4.62
C ASN A 136 -2.16 10.73 -6.01
N GLN A 137 -1.37 11.49 -6.78
CA GLN A 137 -1.72 11.90 -8.14
C GLN A 137 -1.84 10.69 -9.10
N PHE A 138 -0.98 9.69 -8.92
CA PHE A 138 -1.06 8.45 -9.68
C PHE A 138 -2.34 7.69 -9.35
N THR A 139 -2.61 7.46 -8.07
CA THR A 139 -3.78 6.71 -7.59
C THR A 139 -5.06 7.37 -8.06
N GLU A 140 -5.18 8.69 -7.91
CA GLU A 140 -6.33 9.45 -8.37
C GLU A 140 -6.50 9.33 -9.89
N ARG A 141 -5.44 9.55 -10.67
CA ARG A 141 -5.51 9.48 -12.14
C ARG A 141 -5.89 8.10 -12.67
N VAL A 142 -5.40 7.03 -12.04
CA VAL A 142 -5.54 5.66 -12.56
C VAL A 142 -6.79 4.98 -12.02
N TRP A 143 -7.17 5.27 -10.78
CA TRP A 143 -8.18 4.52 -10.04
C TRP A 143 -9.44 5.32 -9.71
N ASP A 144 -9.49 6.64 -10.00
CA ASP A 144 -10.67 7.44 -9.72
C ASP A 144 -11.89 6.90 -10.46
N GLY A 145 -12.96 6.64 -9.70
CA GLY A 145 -14.19 6.06 -10.23
C GLY A 145 -14.10 4.60 -10.71
N ASP A 146 -12.93 3.94 -10.59
CA ASP A 146 -12.79 2.53 -10.94
C ASP A 146 -12.96 1.63 -9.71
N ASP A 147 -14.13 1.00 -9.63
CA ASP A 147 -14.49 0.05 -8.59
C ASP A 147 -14.29 -1.41 -9.02
N THR A 148 -13.66 -1.66 -10.17
CA THR A 148 -13.44 -3.00 -10.70
C THR A 148 -12.51 -3.80 -9.79
N VAL A 149 -12.95 -4.95 -9.33
CA VAL A 149 -12.11 -5.92 -8.62
C VAL A 149 -11.44 -6.82 -9.65
N TYR A 150 -10.12 -6.72 -9.76
CA TYR A 150 -9.33 -7.57 -10.66
C TYR A 150 -9.09 -8.94 -10.01
N ALA A 151 -10.14 -9.73 -9.99
CA ALA A 151 -10.14 -11.12 -9.56
C ALA A 151 -10.80 -11.97 -10.64
N LEU A 152 -10.62 -13.29 -10.56
CA LEU A 152 -11.10 -14.23 -11.57
C LEU A 152 -12.49 -13.95 -12.12
N ALA A 153 -12.58 -14.09 -13.44
CA ALA A 153 -13.82 -14.36 -14.12
C ALA A 153 -14.41 -15.70 -13.69
N GLU A 154 -15.73 -15.72 -13.56
CA GLU A 154 -16.64 -16.85 -13.41
C GLU A 154 -16.75 -17.48 -12.02
N GLY A 155 -17.76 -17.04 -11.27
CA GLY A 155 -18.30 -17.66 -10.07
C GLY A 155 -18.12 -16.92 -8.76
N ALA A 156 -17.14 -16.04 -8.64
CA ALA A 156 -17.14 -15.07 -7.56
C ALA A 156 -18.08 -13.92 -7.96
N ALA A 157 -19.27 -13.89 -7.38
CA ALA A 157 -20.06 -12.68 -7.35
C ALA A 157 -19.10 -11.55 -6.98
N ALA A 158 -19.10 -10.45 -7.74
CA ALA A 158 -18.42 -9.23 -7.35
C ALA A 158 -18.71 -9.06 -5.86
N SER A 159 -17.73 -9.40 -5.03
CA SER A 159 -17.97 -9.42 -3.60
C SER A 159 -18.25 -7.98 -3.24
N ALA A 160 -19.44 -7.73 -2.73
CA ALA A 160 -19.82 -6.42 -2.23
C ALA A 160 -18.64 -5.92 -1.40
N ARG A 161 -18.25 -4.68 -1.61
CA ARG A 161 -17.15 -4.05 -0.83
C ARG A 161 -17.35 -4.40 0.64
N PRO A 162 -16.29 -4.77 1.36
CA PRO A 162 -16.43 -5.10 2.78
C PRO A 162 -17.19 -3.99 3.50
N GLY A 163 -18.01 -4.34 4.48
CA GLY A 163 -18.80 -3.37 5.23
C GLY A 163 -17.97 -2.28 5.95
N TRP A 164 -16.67 -2.50 6.09
CA TRP A 164 -15.69 -1.51 6.62
C TRP A 164 -15.11 -0.61 5.52
N TRP A 165 -15.18 -1.01 4.24
CA TRP A 165 -14.70 -0.17 3.15
C TRP A 165 -15.56 1.10 3.05
N ARG A 166 -14.93 2.22 2.97
CA ARG A 166 -15.55 3.51 2.70
C ARG A 166 -14.86 4.13 1.49
N PRO A 167 -15.60 4.72 0.55
CA PRO A 167 -14.97 5.54 -0.46
C PRO A 167 -14.19 6.65 0.23
N LEU A 168 -13.10 7.09 -0.40
CA LEU A 168 -12.45 8.31 0.04
C LEU A 168 -13.52 9.40 0.11
N PRO A 169 -13.59 10.17 1.22
CA PRO A 169 -14.55 11.23 1.33
C PRO A 169 -14.45 12.17 0.14
N SER A 170 -15.59 12.56 -0.41
CA SER A 170 -15.62 13.58 -1.44
C SER A 170 -15.03 14.89 -0.91
N ASP A 171 -14.61 15.74 -1.82
CA ASP A 171 -14.09 17.07 -1.48
C ASP A 171 -15.07 17.88 -0.62
N ALA A 172 -16.37 17.77 -0.89
CA ALA A 172 -17.42 18.40 -0.11
C ALA A 172 -17.51 17.84 1.32
N GLU A 173 -17.39 16.54 1.50
CA GLU A 173 -17.40 15.88 2.81
C GLU A 173 -16.14 16.22 3.60
N LEU A 174 -14.96 16.26 2.96
CA LEU A 174 -13.72 16.69 3.60
C LEU A 174 -13.81 18.16 4.07
N ARG A 175 -14.36 19.06 3.24
CA ARG A 175 -14.58 20.46 3.63
C ARG A 175 -15.57 20.61 4.79
N ALA A 176 -16.52 19.71 4.90
CA ALA A 176 -17.52 19.74 5.96
C ALA A 176 -17.03 19.15 7.28
N THR A 177 -16.06 18.25 7.24
CA THR A 177 -15.59 17.48 8.40
C THR A 177 -14.23 17.90 8.94
N LEU A 178 -13.36 18.44 8.09
CA LEU A 178 -12.03 18.90 8.47
C LEU A 178 -12.05 20.41 8.75
N ASP A 179 -11.22 20.83 9.69
CA ASP A 179 -10.92 22.25 9.82
C ASP A 179 -10.20 22.78 8.56
N PRO A 180 -10.20 24.09 8.29
CA PRO A 180 -9.64 24.65 7.06
C PRO A 180 -8.17 24.37 6.83
N LEU A 181 -7.37 24.16 7.90
CA LEU A 181 -5.95 23.84 7.76
C LEU A 181 -5.76 22.36 7.42
N ALA A 182 -6.43 21.46 8.15
CA ALA A 182 -6.42 20.02 7.86
C ALA A 182 -6.92 19.73 6.43
N TYR A 183 -7.98 20.42 5.97
CA TYR A 183 -8.45 20.30 4.59
C TYR A 183 -7.34 20.68 3.59
N ARG A 184 -6.67 21.83 3.79
CA ARG A 184 -5.59 22.27 2.90
C ARG A 184 -4.39 21.31 2.89
N VAL A 185 -4.05 20.73 4.05
CA VAL A 185 -2.99 19.71 4.14
C VAL A 185 -3.35 18.48 3.31
N VAL A 186 -4.60 18.00 3.40
CA VAL A 186 -5.06 16.78 2.73
C VAL A 186 -5.25 16.98 1.21
N ARG A 187 -5.69 18.17 0.77
CA ARG A 187 -6.12 18.40 -0.63
C ARG A 187 -5.31 19.45 -1.40
N GLU A 188 -4.66 20.37 -0.72
CA GLU A 188 -4.00 21.53 -1.35
C GLU A 188 -2.49 21.56 -1.07
N ASP A 189 -1.91 20.42 -0.68
CA ASP A 189 -0.47 20.26 -0.37
C ASP A 189 0.08 21.31 0.62
N ALA A 190 -0.80 21.85 1.47
CA ALA A 190 -0.37 22.79 2.49
C ALA A 190 0.35 22.05 3.62
N THR A 191 1.22 22.74 4.32
CA THR A 191 1.92 22.21 5.49
C THR A 191 1.41 22.89 6.76
N GLU A 192 1.20 22.12 7.82
CA GLU A 192 0.99 22.66 9.15
C GLU A 192 2.30 23.19 9.74
N ARG A 193 2.19 24.21 10.57
CA ARG A 193 3.31 24.62 11.39
C ARG A 193 3.64 23.49 12.37
N ALA A 194 4.91 23.13 12.52
CA ALA A 194 5.34 22.10 13.45
C ALA A 194 4.76 22.37 14.86
N PHE A 195 4.25 21.33 15.50
CA PHE A 195 3.63 21.35 16.84
C PHE A 195 2.38 22.24 16.98
N SER A 196 1.67 22.47 15.90
CA SER A 196 0.46 23.33 15.93
C SER A 196 -0.86 22.55 16.01
N HIS A 197 -0.84 21.23 15.82
CA HIS A 197 -2.04 20.40 15.85
C HIS A 197 -2.28 19.78 17.24
N PRO A 198 -3.53 19.69 17.70
CA PRO A 198 -3.87 19.02 18.97
C PRO A 198 -3.36 17.57 19.08
N TYR A 199 -3.19 16.87 17.97
CA TYR A 199 -2.68 15.50 17.94
C TYR A 199 -1.19 15.37 18.28
N ASP A 200 -0.41 16.44 18.24
CA ASP A 200 0.99 16.42 18.66
C ASP A 200 1.16 16.08 20.16
N ALA A 201 0.09 16.19 20.94
CA ALA A 201 0.05 15.89 22.37
C ALA A 201 -0.84 14.67 22.73
N LEU A 202 -1.37 13.95 21.74
CA LEU A 202 -2.26 12.81 22.00
C LEU A 202 -1.43 11.51 22.11
N TYR A 203 -1.41 10.94 23.32
CA TYR A 203 -0.73 9.68 23.65
C TYR A 203 -1.73 8.62 24.12
N ASP A 204 -2.96 8.63 23.62
CA ASP A 204 -4.00 7.68 24.03
C ASP A 204 -3.83 6.31 23.35
N ASP A 205 -4.02 5.23 24.11
CA ASP A 205 -4.03 3.86 23.59
C ASP A 205 -5.25 3.66 22.67
N GLY A 206 -5.00 3.36 21.41
CA GLY A 206 -6.06 3.11 20.42
C GLY A 206 -5.63 2.12 19.34
N ILE A 207 -6.59 1.44 18.73
CA ILE A 207 -6.35 0.64 17.50
C ILE A 207 -6.53 1.60 16.32
N TYR A 208 -5.44 1.84 15.62
CA TYR A 208 -5.42 2.66 14.42
C TYR A 208 -5.19 1.75 13.22
N VAL A 209 -5.99 1.91 12.18
CA VAL A 209 -5.89 1.14 10.93
C VAL A 209 -5.47 2.11 9.82
N ASP A 210 -4.41 1.76 9.10
CA ASP A 210 -3.97 2.47 7.89
C ASP A 210 -4.89 2.17 6.70
#